data_e9014c926f1458a3fd62ae5e0ccd2dde
#
_entry.id   e9014c926f1458a3fd62ae5e0ccd2dde
#
_cell.length_a   1.000
_cell.length_b   1.000
_cell.length_c   1.000
_cell.angle_alpha   90.00
_cell.angle_beta   90.00
_cell.angle_gamma   90.00
#
_symmetry.space_group_name_H-M   'P 1'
#
loop_
_entity.id
_entity.type
_entity.pdbx_description
1 polymer ?
#
loop_
_entity_poly.entity_id
_entity_poly.type
_entity_poly.pdbx_seq_one_letter_code
_entity_poly.pdbx_strand_id
1 'polypeptide(L)'
;MPKEVILIAAVTVDGFVARHSLEVTSWSKDLQVFKKQTMGFPVVMGSNTDKTLFSSLKGRKKIVVGRQDDPKDVLTKIREKKCFVIGGGKTFYRFSSFLTHLFITPHPYVFGTGVALFDNSKMEELHIKFLDLFEVDRDKGIFQYQYKVLRS
;
A
#
# COMPACT_ATOMS: atom_id res chain seq x y z
N MET A 1 6.82 9.68 15.22
CA MET A 1 6.00 8.72 14.46
C MET A 1 4.87 9.46 13.76
N PRO A 2 4.58 9.15 12.51
CA PRO A 2 3.47 9.79 11.80
C PRO A 2 2.13 9.55 12.48
N LYS A 3 1.24 10.53 12.43
CA LYS A 3 -0.14 10.36 12.91
C LYS A 3 -0.94 9.46 11.99
N GLU A 4 -0.58 9.46 10.70
CA GLU A 4 -1.24 8.62 9.70
C GLU A 4 -0.21 7.74 9.01
N VAL A 5 -0.41 6.45 9.11
CA VAL A 5 0.36 5.43 8.39
C VAL A 5 -0.63 4.75 7.45
N ILE A 6 -0.48 5.04 6.16
CA ILE A 6 -1.50 4.71 5.16
C ILE A 6 -0.97 3.62 4.24
N LEU A 7 -1.65 2.48 4.22
CA LEU A 7 -1.43 1.48 3.18
C LEU A 7 -2.10 1.97 1.90
N ILE A 8 -1.38 2.02 0.80
CA ILE A 8 -1.95 2.36 -0.50
C ILE A 8 -1.61 1.25 -1.49
N ALA A 9 -2.64 0.66 -2.10
CA ALA A 9 -2.46 -0.52 -2.95
C ALA A 9 -3.50 -0.62 -4.05
N ALA A 10 -3.04 -0.98 -5.25
CA ALA A 10 -3.89 -1.53 -6.29
C ALA A 10 -4.03 -3.03 -6.03
N VAL A 11 -5.25 -3.55 -6.08
CA VAL A 11 -5.52 -4.96 -5.84
C VAL A 11 -6.42 -5.52 -6.91
N THR A 12 -6.37 -6.84 -7.09
CA THR A 12 -7.37 -7.55 -7.91
C THR A 12 -8.65 -7.74 -7.10
N VAL A 13 -9.73 -8.14 -7.78
CA VAL A 13 -11.01 -8.42 -7.12
C VAL A 13 -10.87 -9.51 -6.08
N ASP A 14 -9.98 -10.49 -6.31
CA ASP A 14 -9.72 -11.58 -5.38
C ASP A 14 -8.57 -11.33 -4.40
N GLY A 15 -8.12 -10.07 -4.26
CA GLY A 15 -7.27 -9.65 -3.14
C GLY A 15 -5.77 -9.78 -3.34
N PHE A 16 -5.29 -9.88 -4.59
CA PHE A 16 -3.86 -9.97 -4.86
C PHE A 16 -3.29 -8.62 -5.28
N VAL A 17 -2.04 -8.36 -4.89
CA VAL A 17 -1.30 -7.16 -5.27
C VAL A 17 -0.32 -7.40 -6.41
N ALA A 18 0.00 -8.66 -6.70
CA ALA A 18 0.88 -9.06 -7.78
C ALA A 18 0.70 -10.55 -8.06
N ARG A 19 1.12 -11.01 -9.26
CA ARG A 19 1.17 -12.43 -9.59
C ARG A 19 2.33 -13.13 -8.90
N HIS A 20 3.45 -12.41 -8.75
CA HIS A 20 4.63 -12.89 -8.03
C HIS A 20 5.40 -11.68 -7.48
N SER A 21 6.33 -11.92 -6.55
CA SER A 21 6.97 -10.87 -5.77
C SER A 21 7.87 -9.91 -6.57
N LEU A 22 8.27 -10.30 -7.78
CA LEU A 22 9.11 -9.46 -8.65
C LEU A 22 8.34 -8.99 -9.89
N GLU A 23 7.03 -9.03 -9.86
CA GLU A 23 6.21 -8.49 -10.95
C GLU A 23 6.27 -6.96 -10.97
N VAL A 24 6.51 -6.38 -12.16
CA VAL A 24 6.27 -4.97 -12.39
C VAL A 24 4.77 -4.78 -12.60
N THR A 25 4.11 -4.09 -11.69
CA THR A 25 2.64 -3.99 -11.67
C THR A 25 2.12 -2.97 -12.68
N SER A 26 2.47 -3.15 -13.94
CA SER A 26 2.05 -2.27 -15.04
C SER A 26 0.54 -2.36 -15.35
N TRP A 27 -0.15 -3.35 -14.77
CA TRP A 27 -1.60 -3.53 -14.95
C TRP A 27 -2.42 -2.50 -14.14
N SER A 28 -1.81 -1.84 -13.15
CA SER A 28 -2.54 -0.88 -12.33
C SER A 28 -2.81 0.42 -13.11
N LYS A 29 -3.97 1.01 -12.88
CA LYS A 29 -4.44 2.22 -13.57
C LYS A 29 -4.54 3.44 -12.67
N ASP A 30 -4.04 3.34 -11.44
CA ASP A 30 -4.18 4.38 -10.42
C ASP A 30 -2.91 5.21 -10.19
N LEU A 31 -1.93 5.16 -11.10
CA LEU A 31 -0.65 5.85 -10.94
C LEU A 31 -0.80 7.36 -10.73
N GLN A 32 -1.75 8.00 -11.42
CA GLN A 32 -1.97 9.44 -11.27
C GLN A 32 -2.47 9.79 -9.87
N VAL A 33 -3.42 9.00 -9.36
CA VAL A 33 -3.96 9.18 -8.01
C VAL A 33 -2.87 8.91 -6.97
N PHE A 34 -2.14 7.81 -7.14
CA PHE A 34 -1.01 7.47 -6.29
C PHE A 34 0.02 8.61 -6.20
N LYS A 35 0.40 9.16 -7.36
CA LYS A 35 1.37 10.25 -7.43
C LYS A 35 0.88 11.48 -6.68
N LYS A 36 -0.38 11.87 -6.89
CA LYS A 36 -0.96 13.04 -6.22
C LYS A 36 -1.03 12.86 -4.71
N GLN A 37 -1.47 11.70 -4.26
CA GLN A 37 -1.68 11.44 -2.84
C GLN A 37 -0.39 11.32 -2.05
N THR A 38 0.65 10.76 -2.66
CA THR A 38 1.94 10.52 -1.98
C THR A 38 2.92 11.69 -2.10
N MET A 39 2.66 12.65 -2.99
CA MET A 39 3.59 13.75 -3.24
C MET A 39 3.92 14.52 -1.96
N GLY A 40 5.22 14.70 -1.71
CA GLY A 40 5.69 15.43 -0.53
C GLY A 40 5.79 14.59 0.75
N PHE A 41 5.42 13.31 0.71
CA PHE A 41 5.43 12.45 1.88
C PHE A 41 6.38 11.27 1.72
N PRO A 42 6.87 10.71 2.84
CA PRO A 42 7.66 9.49 2.78
C PRO A 42 6.83 8.31 2.25
N VAL A 43 7.48 7.48 1.45
CA VAL A 43 6.92 6.21 0.96
C VAL A 43 7.80 5.06 1.44
N VAL A 44 7.19 4.11 2.12
CA VAL A 44 7.84 2.96 2.73
C VAL A 44 7.57 1.73 1.86
N MET A 45 8.61 0.96 1.56
CA MET A 45 8.48 -0.20 0.69
C MET A 45 9.49 -1.28 1.03
N GLY A 46 9.20 -2.51 0.66
CA GLY A 46 10.15 -3.59 0.72
C GLY A 46 11.13 -3.55 -0.44
N SER A 47 12.19 -4.37 -0.38
CA SER A 47 13.25 -4.39 -1.39
C SER A 47 12.74 -4.85 -2.77
N ASN A 48 11.80 -5.79 -2.82
CA ASN A 48 11.25 -6.25 -4.09
C ASN A 48 10.45 -5.14 -4.78
N THR A 49 9.65 -4.39 -4.02
CA THR A 49 8.92 -3.25 -4.57
C THR A 49 9.88 -2.19 -5.09
N ASP A 50 10.95 -1.90 -4.35
CA ASP A 50 11.99 -0.96 -4.80
C ASP A 50 12.59 -1.36 -6.15
N LYS A 51 12.88 -2.66 -6.33
CA LYS A 51 13.45 -3.18 -7.58
C LYS A 51 12.49 -3.15 -8.75
N THR A 52 11.18 -3.19 -8.48
CA THR A 52 10.16 -3.34 -9.52
C THR A 52 9.29 -2.09 -9.69
N LEU A 53 9.73 -0.93 -9.18
CA LEU A 53 8.99 0.31 -9.35
C LEU A 53 8.80 0.63 -10.83
N PHE A 54 7.54 0.83 -11.20
CA PHE A 54 7.14 1.14 -12.56
C PHE A 54 7.41 2.60 -12.93
N SER A 55 7.35 3.50 -11.94
CA SER A 55 7.53 4.93 -12.16
C SER A 55 8.47 5.55 -11.13
N SER A 56 8.99 6.75 -11.47
CA SER A 56 9.84 7.52 -10.55
C SER A 56 9.05 7.96 -9.31
N LEU A 57 9.72 7.96 -8.16
CA LEU A 57 9.20 8.52 -6.91
C LEU A 57 9.71 9.94 -6.65
N LYS A 58 10.00 10.68 -7.71
CA LYS A 58 10.46 12.06 -7.59
C LYS A 58 9.49 12.90 -6.75
N GLY A 59 10.03 13.68 -5.83
CA GLY A 59 9.24 14.49 -4.90
C GLY A 59 8.76 13.76 -3.66
N ARG A 60 9.19 12.50 -3.47
CA ARG A 60 8.84 11.68 -2.31
C ARG A 60 10.08 11.08 -1.70
N LYS A 61 10.12 11.01 -0.39
CA LYS A 61 11.23 10.40 0.33
C LYS A 61 11.06 8.89 0.34
N LYS A 62 11.94 8.18 -0.33
CA LYS A 62 11.89 6.72 -0.43
C LYS A 62 12.56 6.08 0.78
N ILE A 63 11.85 5.17 1.45
CA ILE A 63 12.36 4.40 2.59
C ILE A 63 12.21 2.92 2.25
N VAL A 64 13.34 2.25 2.03
CA VAL A 64 13.35 0.82 1.71
C VAL A 64 13.62 0.04 3.01
N VAL A 65 12.74 -0.91 3.32
CA VAL A 65 12.78 -1.69 4.55
C VAL A 65 13.30 -3.08 4.25
N GLY A 66 14.41 -3.45 4.88
CA GLY A 66 14.98 -4.78 4.81
C GLY A 66 14.42 -5.71 5.88
N ARG A 67 14.84 -6.99 5.81
CA ARG A 67 14.39 -8.02 6.76
C ARG A 67 14.75 -7.70 8.21
N GLN A 68 15.85 -7.00 8.42
CA GLN A 68 16.38 -6.69 9.74
C GLN A 68 15.79 -5.41 10.33
N ASP A 69 15.08 -4.62 9.52
CA ASP A 69 14.52 -3.37 9.99
C ASP A 69 13.23 -3.63 10.76
N ASP A 70 13.12 -3.04 11.95
CA ASP A 70 11.90 -3.11 12.73
C ASP A 70 10.92 -2.02 12.26
N PRO A 71 9.68 -2.38 11.89
CA PRO A 71 8.69 -1.39 11.46
C PRO A 71 8.50 -0.22 12.44
N LYS A 72 8.47 -0.49 13.72
CA LYS A 72 8.32 0.56 14.73
C LYS A 72 9.48 1.55 14.68
N ASP A 73 10.72 1.04 14.56
CA ASP A 73 11.91 1.89 14.50
C ASP A 73 11.92 2.74 13.22
N VAL A 74 11.49 2.15 12.11
CA VAL A 74 11.38 2.87 10.84
C VAL A 74 10.39 4.03 10.99
N LEU A 75 9.22 3.77 11.55
CA LEU A 75 8.18 4.78 11.69
C LEU A 75 8.55 5.88 12.68
N THR A 76 9.25 5.55 13.78
CA THR A 76 9.65 6.56 14.78
C THR A 76 10.64 7.58 14.23
N LYS A 77 11.37 7.24 13.17
CA LYS A 77 12.31 8.15 12.52
C LYS A 77 11.65 9.10 11.53
N ILE A 78 10.39 8.86 11.18
CA ILE A 78 9.65 9.71 10.25
C ILE A 78 9.07 10.89 11.01
N ARG A 79 9.40 12.10 10.57
CA ARG A 79 8.96 13.35 11.20
C ARG A 79 7.68 13.93 10.58
N GLU A 80 7.38 13.56 9.36
CA GLU A 80 6.19 14.02 8.65
C GLU A 80 4.92 13.46 9.33
N LYS A 81 3.81 14.18 9.17
CA LYS A 81 2.53 13.80 9.80
C LYS A 81 1.95 12.51 9.23
N LYS A 82 2.27 12.20 7.99
CA LYS A 82 1.80 10.99 7.34
C LYS A 82 2.89 10.35 6.50
N CYS A 83 2.78 9.04 6.33
CA CYS A 83 3.59 8.28 5.39
C CYS A 83 2.71 7.22 4.72
N PHE A 84 3.20 6.72 3.60
CA PHE A 84 2.49 5.71 2.82
C PHE A 84 3.33 4.43 2.76
N VAL A 85 2.70 3.30 3.07
CA VAL A 85 3.31 1.99 2.86
C VAL A 85 2.78 1.49 1.52
N ILE A 86 3.69 1.25 0.56
CA ILE A 86 3.31 1.06 -0.84
C ILE A 86 3.52 -0.35 -1.38
N GLY A 87 4.09 -1.26 -0.59
CA GLY A 87 4.19 -2.67 -0.99
C GLY A 87 5.47 -3.33 -0.54
N GLY A 88 5.58 -4.59 -0.75
CA GLY A 88 4.57 -5.51 -1.22
C GLY A 88 3.78 -6.16 -0.08
N GLY A 89 3.15 -7.30 -0.37
CA GLY A 89 2.28 -7.96 0.59
C GLY A 89 2.94 -8.30 1.93
N LYS A 90 4.19 -8.72 1.91
CA LYS A 90 4.94 -9.00 3.14
C LYS A 90 5.19 -7.73 3.95
N THR A 91 5.49 -6.64 3.28
CA THR A 91 5.69 -5.34 3.94
C THR A 91 4.38 -4.83 4.52
N PHE A 92 3.28 -4.95 3.78
CA PHE A 92 1.96 -4.61 4.30
C PHE A 92 1.65 -5.39 5.57
N TYR A 93 1.95 -6.69 5.58
CA TYR A 93 1.76 -7.51 6.78
C TYR A 93 2.62 -7.00 7.94
N ARG A 94 3.91 -6.76 7.69
CA ARG A 94 4.86 -6.31 8.74
C ARG A 94 4.43 -5.00 9.39
N PHE A 95 3.79 -4.11 8.63
CA PHE A 95 3.33 -2.82 9.13
C PHE A 95 1.88 -2.83 9.59
N SER A 96 1.19 -3.96 9.49
CA SER A 96 -0.26 -4.03 9.70
C SER A 96 -0.73 -3.50 11.05
N SER A 97 0.04 -3.75 12.12
CA SER A 97 -0.33 -3.28 13.47
C SER A 97 -0.16 -1.78 13.66
N PHE A 98 0.50 -1.09 12.74
CA PHE A 98 0.73 0.35 12.79
C PHE A 98 -0.13 1.14 11.81
N LEU A 99 -0.84 0.47 10.93
CA LEU A 99 -1.65 1.13 9.91
C LEU A 99 -2.81 1.87 10.55
N THR A 100 -3.02 3.11 10.11
CA THR A 100 -4.16 3.93 10.51
C THR A 100 -5.23 4.00 9.43
N HIS A 101 -4.83 3.84 8.18
CA HIS A 101 -5.73 3.95 7.01
C HIS A 101 -5.34 2.93 5.95
N LEU A 102 -6.34 2.49 5.19
CA LEU A 102 -6.16 1.66 4.00
C LEU A 102 -6.76 2.40 2.81
N PHE A 103 -5.95 2.66 1.79
CA PHE A 103 -6.40 3.20 0.50
C PHE A 103 -6.27 2.08 -0.52
N ILE A 104 -7.39 1.50 -0.91
CA ILE A 104 -7.44 0.28 -1.72
C ILE A 104 -8.14 0.57 -3.03
N THR A 105 -7.50 0.24 -4.15
CA THR A 105 -8.07 0.42 -5.49
C THR A 105 -8.25 -0.94 -6.16
N PRO A 106 -9.45 -1.56 -6.05
CA PRO A 106 -9.72 -2.80 -6.75
C PRO A 106 -9.72 -2.59 -8.26
N HIS A 107 -9.08 -3.50 -8.97
CA HIS A 107 -9.03 -3.51 -10.43
C HIS A 107 -9.80 -4.71 -10.97
N PRO A 108 -10.32 -4.65 -12.21
CA PRO A 108 -11.18 -5.69 -12.77
C PRO A 108 -10.38 -6.91 -13.25
N TYR A 109 -9.63 -7.53 -12.34
CA TYR A 109 -8.83 -8.73 -12.58
C TYR A 109 -9.07 -9.76 -11.50
N VAL A 110 -8.96 -11.01 -11.89
CA VAL A 110 -8.94 -12.16 -10.95
C VAL A 110 -7.69 -12.95 -11.28
N PHE A 111 -6.74 -13.00 -10.36
CA PHE A 111 -5.48 -13.72 -10.59
C PHE A 111 -5.57 -15.20 -10.21
N GLY A 112 -6.44 -15.55 -9.26
CA GLY A 112 -6.56 -16.89 -8.73
C GLY A 112 -5.45 -17.25 -7.75
N THR A 113 -4.22 -16.93 -8.07
CA THR A 113 -3.04 -17.10 -7.20
C THR A 113 -2.17 -15.86 -7.30
N GLY A 114 -1.28 -15.66 -6.34
CA GLY A 114 -0.36 -14.53 -6.37
C GLY A 114 0.08 -14.10 -4.99
N VAL A 115 0.50 -12.84 -4.90
CA VAL A 115 0.90 -12.22 -3.64
C VAL A 115 -0.32 -11.54 -3.02
N ALA A 116 -0.73 -12.02 -1.85
CA ALA A 116 -1.87 -11.45 -1.12
C ALA A 116 -1.57 -10.03 -0.62
N LEU A 117 -2.61 -9.23 -0.43
CA LEU A 117 -2.50 -7.88 0.12
C LEU A 117 -1.75 -7.89 1.47
N PHE A 118 -2.10 -8.81 2.35
CA PHE A 118 -1.37 -9.06 3.60
C PHE A 118 -0.80 -10.48 3.53
N ASP A 119 0.43 -10.58 3.03
CA ASP A 119 1.01 -11.86 2.63
C ASP A 119 1.69 -12.58 3.80
N ASN A 120 0.88 -13.10 4.71
CA ASN A 120 1.33 -13.97 5.80
C ASN A 120 0.12 -14.70 6.40
N SER A 121 0.28 -15.99 6.65
CA SER A 121 -0.78 -16.83 7.23
C SER A 121 -1.14 -16.42 8.67
N LYS A 122 -0.30 -15.65 9.33
CA LYS A 122 -0.53 -15.17 10.71
C LYS A 122 -1.20 -13.80 10.74
N MET A 123 -1.63 -13.27 9.59
CA MET A 123 -2.32 -11.98 9.55
C MET A 123 -3.58 -12.04 10.42
N GLU A 124 -3.71 -11.06 11.31
CA GLU A 124 -4.86 -10.96 12.19
C GLU A 124 -5.93 -10.07 11.56
N GLU A 125 -7.16 -10.24 12.05
CA GLU A 125 -8.29 -9.44 11.58
C GLU A 125 -8.08 -7.96 11.89
N LEU A 126 -8.39 -7.12 10.89
CA LEU A 126 -8.43 -5.67 11.07
C LEU A 126 -9.88 -5.21 10.93
N HIS A 127 -10.33 -4.37 11.87
CA HIS A 127 -11.63 -3.72 11.78
C HIS A 127 -11.44 -2.37 11.11
N ILE A 128 -12.19 -2.13 10.05
CA ILE A 128 -12.05 -0.91 9.24
C ILE A 128 -13.40 -0.22 9.09
N LYS A 129 -13.35 1.10 8.90
CA LYS A 129 -14.53 1.93 8.68
C LYS A 129 -14.35 2.67 7.36
N PHE A 130 -15.37 2.62 6.50
CA PHE A 130 -15.37 3.36 5.24
C PHE A 130 -15.31 4.87 5.52
N LEU A 131 -14.42 5.57 4.81
CA LEU A 131 -14.29 7.02 4.89
C LEU A 131 -14.70 7.72 3.60
N ASP A 132 -14.15 7.31 2.47
CA ASP A 132 -14.33 8.04 1.23
C ASP A 132 -14.08 7.15 0.01
N LEU A 133 -14.53 7.64 -1.13
CA LEU A 133 -14.42 6.98 -2.43
C LEU A 133 -13.88 7.98 -3.44
N PHE A 134 -12.78 7.61 -4.10
CA PHE A 134 -12.16 8.43 -5.14
C PHE A 134 -12.31 7.76 -6.50
N GLU A 135 -12.71 8.51 -7.50
CA GLU A 135 -12.80 8.02 -8.87
C GLU A 135 -11.40 7.96 -9.48
N VAL A 136 -11.04 6.81 -10.04
CA VAL A 136 -9.77 6.60 -10.76
C VAL A 136 -10.06 6.52 -12.27
N ASP A 137 -10.94 5.61 -12.68
CA ASP A 137 -11.37 5.45 -14.07
C ASP A 137 -12.82 4.97 -14.05
N ARG A 138 -13.75 5.91 -14.22
CA ARG A 138 -15.17 5.64 -14.11
C ARG A 138 -15.66 4.62 -15.13
N ASP A 139 -15.19 4.76 -16.38
CA ASP A 139 -15.63 3.88 -17.46
C ASP A 139 -15.23 2.43 -17.23
N LYS A 140 -14.10 2.21 -16.56
CA LYS A 140 -13.60 0.88 -16.21
C LYS A 140 -14.05 0.41 -14.82
N GLY A 141 -14.81 1.25 -14.11
CA GLY A 141 -15.29 0.91 -12.78
C GLY A 141 -14.18 0.86 -11.73
N ILE A 142 -13.14 1.67 -11.87
CA ILE A 142 -12.01 1.68 -10.96
C ILE A 142 -12.12 2.86 -10.03
N PHE A 143 -12.24 2.58 -8.72
CA PHE A 143 -12.36 3.56 -7.65
C PHE A 143 -11.42 3.18 -6.51
N GLN A 144 -10.86 4.20 -5.85
CA GLN A 144 -10.09 3.98 -4.62
C GLN A 144 -11.01 4.10 -3.42
N TYR A 145 -11.05 3.05 -2.61
CA TYR A 145 -11.79 3.02 -1.35
C TYR A 145 -10.84 3.40 -0.23
N GLN A 146 -11.22 4.37 0.58
CA GLN A 146 -10.43 4.81 1.73
C GLN A 146 -11.12 4.37 3.01
N TYR A 147 -10.36 3.69 3.86
CA TYR A 147 -10.84 3.16 5.13
C TYR A 147 -9.96 3.64 6.27
N LYS A 148 -10.58 3.85 7.42
CA LYS A 148 -9.87 4.06 8.68
C LYS A 148 -9.75 2.72 9.40
N VAL A 149 -8.58 2.42 9.96
CA VAL A 149 -8.38 1.24 10.80
C VAL A 149 -8.85 1.58 12.21
N LEU A 150 -9.74 0.75 12.74
CA LEU A 150 -10.29 0.91 14.10
C LEU A 150 -9.48 0.07 15.06
N ARG A 151 -9.06 0.67 16.17
CA ARG A 151 -8.35 0.00 17.25
C ARG A 151 -9.18 0.07 18.52
N SER A 152 -9.26 -1.04 19.21
CA SER A 152 -9.95 -1.08 20.50
C SER A 152 -9.05 -0.64 21.66
#